data_602bd57630b73009940e11771e5300af
#
_entry.id   602bd57630b73009940e11771e5300af
#
_cell.length_a   1.000
_cell.length_b   1.000
_cell.length_c   1.000
_cell.angle_alpha   90.00
_cell.angle_beta   90.00
_cell.angle_gamma   90.00
#
_symmetry.space_group_name_H-M   'P 1'
#
loop_
_entity.id
_entity.type
_entity.pdbx_description
1 polymer ?
#
loop_
_entity_poly.entity_id
_entity_poly.type
_entity_poly.pdbx_seq_one_letter_code
_entity_poly.pdbx_strand_id
1 'polypeptide(L)'
;DKLCGVVKAMRMRILELGGEVRFGTRMTSVLHSNGHVTAVRYIDAQGEQELPAESVILAIGHSARDTFEALHSAGVPMEPKPFSMGVRIEHPQRQINENQYGPFADAPGLGAADYKLNVQLPSGGSAYTFCMCPGGYVVAAASEPGGVVTNGMSDHARDGENANAALLVTLNPADFPDSSPLGGMYW
;
A
#
# COMPACT_ATOMS: atom_id res chain seq x y z
N ASP A 1 -7.94 14.03 -5.90
CA ASP A 1 -8.16 14.92 -7.06
C ASP A 1 -6.84 15.41 -7.68
N LYS A 2 -5.92 15.96 -6.91
CA LYS A 2 -4.63 16.46 -7.43
C LYS A 2 -3.61 15.35 -7.72
N LEU A 3 -3.69 14.21 -7.04
CA LEU A 3 -2.73 13.12 -7.14
C LEU A 3 -2.59 12.58 -8.57
N CYS A 4 -3.69 12.45 -9.30
CA CYS A 4 -3.66 11.99 -10.70
C CYS A 4 -2.80 12.90 -11.59
N GLY A 5 -2.85 14.22 -11.35
CA GLY A 5 -1.99 15.19 -12.05
C GLY A 5 -0.51 15.01 -11.73
N VAL A 6 -0.20 14.76 -10.45
CA VAL A 6 1.19 14.52 -10.00
C VAL A 6 1.75 13.25 -10.65
N VAL A 7 1.02 12.13 -10.59
CA VAL A 7 1.46 10.85 -11.19
C VAL A 7 1.66 10.99 -12.70
N LYS A 8 0.75 11.71 -13.39
CA LYS A 8 0.91 12.00 -14.81
C LYS A 8 2.18 12.83 -15.09
N ALA A 9 2.44 13.86 -14.29
CA ALA A 9 3.64 14.70 -14.43
C ALA A 9 4.93 13.89 -14.21
N MET A 10 4.96 13.00 -13.21
CA MET A 10 6.09 12.09 -12.99
C MET A 10 6.35 11.20 -14.19
N ARG A 11 5.30 10.59 -14.76
CA ARG A 11 5.43 9.77 -15.97
C ARG A 11 5.97 10.57 -17.15
N MET A 12 5.43 11.77 -17.38
CA MET A 12 5.92 12.64 -18.46
C MET A 12 7.40 13.00 -18.28
N ARG A 13 7.81 13.23 -17.03
CA ARG A 13 9.21 13.51 -16.72
C ARG A 13 10.15 12.35 -17.01
N ILE A 14 9.72 11.11 -16.76
CA ILE A 14 10.48 9.92 -17.14
C ILE A 14 10.71 9.88 -18.65
N LEU A 15 9.65 10.10 -19.43
CA LEU A 15 9.73 10.09 -20.90
C LEU A 15 10.62 11.22 -21.44
N GLU A 16 10.51 12.44 -20.89
CA GLU A 16 11.36 13.59 -21.26
C GLU A 16 12.85 13.32 -21.02
N LEU A 17 13.18 12.55 -20.00
CA LEU A 17 14.54 12.16 -19.66
C LEU A 17 15.05 10.96 -20.48
N GLY A 18 14.29 10.49 -21.48
CA GLY A 18 14.65 9.35 -22.33
C GLY A 18 14.33 8.00 -21.74
N GLY A 19 13.61 7.93 -20.62
CA GLY A 19 13.11 6.70 -20.04
C GLY A 19 11.88 6.17 -20.78
N GLU A 20 11.49 4.94 -20.48
CA GLU A 20 10.29 4.29 -21.02
C GLU A 20 9.31 3.94 -19.92
N VAL A 21 8.01 3.96 -20.25
CA VAL A 21 6.93 3.46 -19.41
C VAL A 21 6.08 2.50 -20.25
N ARG A 22 6.05 1.24 -19.86
CA ARG A 22 5.37 0.18 -20.59
C ARG A 22 4.13 -0.27 -19.81
N PHE A 23 2.97 -0.08 -20.39
CA PHE A 23 1.70 -0.57 -19.87
C PHE A 23 1.36 -1.95 -20.43
N GLY A 24 0.49 -2.69 -19.75
CA GLY A 24 0.11 -4.04 -20.17
C GLY A 24 1.29 -5.01 -20.19
N THR A 25 2.32 -4.73 -19.40
CA THR A 25 3.58 -5.47 -19.36
C THR A 25 3.78 -6.03 -17.95
N ARG A 26 3.89 -7.35 -17.83
CA ARG A 26 4.05 -8.06 -16.55
C ARG A 26 5.42 -8.73 -16.49
N MET A 27 6.24 -8.35 -15.52
CA MET A 27 7.48 -9.05 -15.21
C MET A 27 7.17 -10.46 -14.72
N THR A 28 7.90 -11.46 -15.26
CA THR A 28 7.78 -12.87 -14.91
C THR A 28 9.00 -13.40 -14.16
N SER A 29 10.19 -12.88 -14.46
CA SER A 29 11.41 -13.27 -13.76
C SER A 29 12.53 -12.25 -13.89
N VAL A 30 13.46 -12.29 -12.97
CA VAL A 30 14.76 -11.61 -13.03
C VAL A 30 15.81 -12.65 -13.37
N LEU A 31 16.53 -12.45 -14.46
CA LEU A 31 17.60 -13.34 -14.91
C LEU A 31 18.93 -12.87 -14.31
N HIS A 32 19.71 -13.81 -13.84
CA HIS A 32 21.03 -13.52 -13.28
C HIS A 32 22.05 -14.59 -13.64
N SER A 33 23.30 -14.21 -13.64
CA SER A 33 24.44 -15.11 -13.82
C SER A 33 25.60 -14.68 -12.92
N ASN A 34 26.22 -15.62 -12.24
CA ASN A 34 27.35 -15.35 -11.32
C ASN A 34 27.05 -14.25 -10.28
N GLY A 35 25.81 -14.22 -9.77
CA GLY A 35 25.40 -13.22 -8.77
C GLY A 35 25.08 -11.84 -9.32
N HIS A 36 25.10 -11.63 -10.63
CA HIS A 36 24.77 -10.37 -11.29
C HIS A 36 23.46 -10.49 -12.09
N VAL A 37 22.62 -9.49 -12.02
CA VAL A 37 21.44 -9.37 -12.87
C VAL A 37 21.90 -9.20 -14.33
N THR A 38 21.25 -9.90 -15.26
CA THR A 38 21.57 -9.85 -16.68
C THR A 38 20.39 -9.38 -17.52
N ALA A 39 19.16 -9.68 -17.11
CA ALA A 39 17.95 -9.29 -17.84
C ALA A 39 16.71 -9.38 -16.94
N VAL A 40 15.62 -8.80 -17.43
CA VAL A 40 14.26 -9.01 -16.94
C VAL A 40 13.45 -9.70 -18.02
N ARG A 41 12.76 -10.78 -17.66
CA ARG A 41 11.78 -11.42 -18.53
C ARG A 41 10.39 -10.90 -18.21
N TYR A 42 9.62 -10.58 -19.24
CA TYR A 42 8.27 -10.05 -19.10
C TYR A 42 7.34 -10.55 -20.20
N ILE A 43 6.04 -10.42 -19.98
CA ILE A 43 5.00 -10.74 -20.99
C ILE A 43 4.26 -9.44 -21.30
N ASP A 44 4.05 -9.17 -22.57
CA ASP A 44 3.22 -8.11 -23.11
C ASP A 44 2.27 -8.64 -24.20
N ALA A 45 1.67 -7.75 -24.99
CA ALA A 45 0.76 -8.13 -26.08
C ALA A 45 1.42 -8.93 -27.21
N GLN A 46 2.74 -8.89 -27.32
CA GLN A 46 3.55 -9.64 -28.30
C GLN A 46 4.01 -11.00 -27.75
N GLY A 47 3.74 -11.30 -26.51
CA GLY A 47 4.13 -12.52 -25.82
C GLY A 47 5.32 -12.34 -24.90
N GLU A 48 6.07 -13.40 -24.66
CA GLU A 48 7.24 -13.38 -23.79
C GLU A 48 8.42 -12.64 -24.44
N GLN A 49 9.01 -11.73 -23.68
CA GLN A 49 10.10 -10.85 -24.08
C GLN A 49 11.20 -10.85 -23.01
N GLU A 50 12.39 -10.43 -23.41
CA GLU A 50 13.53 -10.27 -22.52
C GLU A 50 14.16 -8.89 -22.72
N LEU A 51 14.42 -8.19 -21.61
CA LEU A 51 15.06 -6.87 -21.58
C LEU A 51 16.37 -6.98 -20.83
N PRO A 52 17.52 -6.76 -21.47
CA PRO A 52 18.81 -6.70 -20.79
C PRO A 52 18.80 -5.62 -19.70
N ALA A 53 19.29 -5.96 -18.52
CA ALA A 53 19.34 -5.05 -17.36
C ALA A 53 20.51 -5.43 -16.45
N GLU A 54 21.22 -4.46 -15.94
CA GLU A 54 22.29 -4.64 -14.96
C GLU A 54 21.79 -4.46 -13.52
N SER A 55 20.66 -3.78 -13.36
CA SER A 55 20.02 -3.53 -12.07
C SER A 55 18.52 -3.50 -12.22
N VAL A 56 17.80 -3.99 -11.20
CA VAL A 56 16.34 -4.02 -11.16
C VAL A 56 15.87 -3.46 -9.81
N ILE A 57 14.95 -2.52 -9.84
CA ILE A 57 14.24 -2.02 -8.66
C ILE A 57 12.85 -2.63 -8.64
N LEU A 58 12.56 -3.43 -7.63
CA LEU A 58 11.25 -4.03 -7.41
C LEU A 58 10.39 -3.08 -6.56
N ALA A 59 9.38 -2.50 -7.16
CA ALA A 59 8.42 -1.60 -6.50
C ALA A 59 6.97 -2.07 -6.76
N ILE A 60 6.75 -3.37 -6.58
CA ILE A 60 5.57 -4.13 -7.02
C ILE A 60 4.38 -4.07 -6.05
N GLY A 61 4.56 -3.47 -4.87
CA GLY A 61 3.56 -3.47 -3.80
C GLY A 61 3.42 -4.85 -3.13
N HIS A 62 2.47 -4.96 -2.21
CA HIS A 62 2.29 -6.15 -1.37
C HIS A 62 1.43 -7.25 -2.01
N SER A 63 0.70 -6.96 -3.07
CA SER A 63 -0.26 -7.89 -3.68
C SER A 63 0.28 -8.69 -4.88
N ALA A 64 1.55 -8.48 -5.25
CA ALA A 64 2.19 -9.19 -6.37
C ALA A 64 2.70 -10.57 -5.93
N ARG A 65 1.79 -11.45 -5.48
CA ARG A 65 2.11 -12.77 -4.91
C ARG A 65 2.87 -13.64 -5.89
N ASP A 66 2.44 -13.68 -7.15
CA ASP A 66 3.09 -14.39 -8.25
C ASP A 66 4.57 -13.97 -8.43
N THR A 67 4.86 -12.68 -8.27
CA THR A 67 6.23 -12.19 -8.36
C THR A 67 7.07 -12.60 -7.15
N PHE A 68 6.52 -12.55 -5.93
CA PHE A 68 7.21 -13.04 -4.74
C PHE A 68 7.52 -14.53 -4.84
N GLU A 69 6.58 -15.35 -5.31
CA GLU A 69 6.78 -16.77 -5.54
C GLU A 69 7.87 -17.04 -6.59
N ALA A 70 7.86 -16.30 -7.70
CA ALA A 70 8.86 -16.41 -8.74
C ALA A 70 10.26 -16.06 -8.26
N LEU A 71 10.40 -14.98 -7.47
CA LEU A 71 11.67 -14.56 -6.88
C LEU A 71 12.19 -15.57 -5.85
N HIS A 72 11.31 -16.08 -4.98
CA HIS A 72 11.67 -17.13 -4.02
C HIS A 72 12.14 -18.40 -4.73
N SER A 73 11.41 -18.84 -5.77
CA SER A 73 11.77 -20.01 -6.58
C SER A 73 13.08 -19.83 -7.34
N ALA A 74 13.42 -18.59 -7.71
CA ALA A 74 14.72 -18.24 -8.30
C ALA A 74 15.87 -18.16 -7.28
N GLY A 75 15.61 -18.45 -6.00
CA GLY A 75 16.63 -18.45 -4.95
C GLY A 75 16.97 -17.06 -4.38
N VAL A 76 16.15 -16.06 -4.63
CA VAL A 76 16.33 -14.75 -3.98
C VAL A 76 16.06 -14.90 -2.48
N PRO A 77 17.00 -14.54 -1.60
CA PRO A 77 16.80 -14.62 -0.15
C PRO A 77 15.63 -13.75 0.30
N MET A 78 14.75 -14.31 1.10
CA MET A 78 13.58 -13.61 1.65
C MET A 78 13.42 -13.93 3.14
N GLU A 79 12.92 -12.96 3.87
CA GLU A 79 12.60 -13.08 5.29
C GLU A 79 11.17 -12.61 5.56
N PRO A 80 10.40 -13.35 6.37
CA PRO A 80 9.10 -12.87 6.80
C PRO A 80 9.27 -11.67 7.72
N LYS A 81 8.45 -10.65 7.55
CA LYS A 81 8.48 -9.44 8.38
C LYS A 81 7.15 -9.20 9.06
N PRO A 82 7.14 -8.59 10.26
CA PRO A 82 5.92 -8.14 10.89
C PRO A 82 5.15 -7.20 9.96
N PHE A 83 3.83 -7.32 9.96
CA PHE A 83 2.93 -6.39 9.29
C PHE A 83 1.71 -6.12 10.16
N SER A 84 0.88 -5.19 9.76
CA SER A 84 -0.29 -4.81 10.53
C SER A 84 -1.56 -5.09 9.76
N MET A 85 -2.54 -5.66 10.46
CA MET A 85 -3.83 -6.02 9.92
C MET A 85 -4.93 -5.48 10.84
N GLY A 86 -6.10 -5.23 10.28
CA GLY A 86 -7.25 -4.76 11.07
C GLY A 86 -8.42 -4.37 10.19
N VAL A 87 -9.22 -3.46 10.71
CA VAL A 87 -10.44 -2.98 10.06
C VAL A 87 -10.36 -1.49 9.81
N ARG A 88 -11.13 -1.00 8.85
CA ARG A 88 -11.33 0.43 8.65
C ARG A 88 -12.69 0.82 9.24
N ILE A 89 -12.68 1.88 10.04
CA ILE A 89 -13.87 2.47 10.65
C ILE A 89 -14.16 3.81 10.00
N GLU A 90 -15.44 4.12 9.84
CA GLU A 90 -15.93 5.39 9.31
C GLU A 90 -16.88 6.04 10.33
N HIS A 91 -16.85 7.33 10.43
CA HIS A 91 -17.66 8.13 11.37
C HIS A 91 -17.84 9.55 10.84
N PRO A 92 -18.87 10.29 11.31
CA PRO A 92 -19.07 11.68 10.89
C PRO A 92 -17.87 12.57 11.26
N GLN A 93 -17.40 13.37 10.30
CA GLN A 93 -16.30 14.33 10.52
C GLN A 93 -16.67 15.33 11.63
N ARG A 94 -17.93 15.75 11.69
CA ARG A 94 -18.42 16.66 12.71
C ARG A 94 -18.15 16.16 14.13
N GLN A 95 -18.37 14.86 14.39
CA GLN A 95 -18.08 14.25 15.71
C GLN A 95 -16.60 14.40 16.09
N ILE A 96 -15.71 14.25 15.10
CA ILE A 96 -14.26 14.41 15.36
C ILE A 96 -13.93 15.87 15.62
N ASN A 97 -14.48 16.80 14.84
CA ASN A 97 -14.29 18.23 15.09
C ASN A 97 -14.75 18.63 16.51
N GLU A 98 -15.93 18.19 16.91
CA GLU A 98 -16.48 18.46 18.25
C GLU A 98 -15.59 17.85 19.36
N ASN A 99 -15.10 16.63 19.18
CA ASN A 99 -14.23 15.98 20.15
C ASN A 99 -12.84 16.65 20.25
N GLN A 100 -12.31 17.18 19.18
CA GLN A 100 -10.96 17.78 19.13
C GLN A 100 -10.99 19.28 19.45
N TYR A 101 -11.97 19.99 18.95
CA TYR A 101 -12.03 21.45 19.05
C TYR A 101 -13.07 21.96 20.06
N GLY A 102 -13.95 21.07 20.57
CA GLY A 102 -15.00 21.46 21.53
C GLY A 102 -15.89 22.57 20.97
N PRO A 103 -16.04 23.68 21.72
CA PRO A 103 -16.89 24.80 21.31
C PRO A 103 -16.38 25.54 20.06
N PHE A 104 -15.17 25.28 19.61
CA PHE A 104 -14.57 25.89 18.42
C PHE A 104 -14.69 25.04 17.16
N ALA A 105 -15.46 23.94 17.17
CA ALA A 105 -15.61 23.03 16.05
C ALA A 105 -16.02 23.70 14.74
N ASP A 106 -16.77 24.79 14.80
CA ASP A 106 -17.23 25.57 13.65
C ASP A 106 -16.44 26.88 13.46
N ALA A 107 -15.32 27.06 14.15
CA ALA A 107 -14.54 28.29 14.07
C ALA A 107 -13.87 28.45 12.70
N PRO A 108 -13.95 29.65 12.07
CA PRO A 108 -13.29 29.88 10.78
C PRO A 108 -11.78 29.66 10.87
N GLY A 109 -11.23 28.96 9.88
CA GLY A 109 -9.78 28.70 9.80
C GLY A 109 -9.32 27.41 10.46
N LEU A 110 -10.17 26.73 11.23
CA LEU A 110 -9.93 25.35 11.63
C LEU A 110 -10.38 24.43 10.50
N GLY A 111 -9.50 23.53 10.06
CA GLY A 111 -9.84 22.52 9.07
C GLY A 111 -10.51 21.30 9.70
N ALA A 112 -10.78 20.29 8.89
CA ALA A 112 -11.26 19.00 9.39
C ALA A 112 -10.24 18.42 10.39
N ALA A 113 -10.72 18.12 11.60
CA ALA A 113 -9.89 17.55 12.67
C ALA A 113 -9.46 16.13 12.32
N ASP A 114 -8.29 15.76 12.80
CA ASP A 114 -7.76 14.41 12.71
C ASP A 114 -7.43 13.84 14.09
N TYR A 115 -7.07 12.56 14.14
CA TYR A 115 -6.58 11.92 15.36
C TYR A 115 -5.57 10.84 15.07
N LYS A 116 -4.72 10.57 16.05
CA LYS A 116 -3.82 9.43 16.08
C LYS A 116 -3.86 8.81 17.48
N LEU A 117 -4.30 7.57 17.55
CA LEU A 117 -4.49 6.83 18.79
C LEU A 117 -3.60 5.59 18.80
N ASN A 118 -3.13 5.22 19.99
CA ASN A 118 -2.38 4.01 20.25
C ASN A 118 -2.73 3.52 21.66
N VAL A 119 -2.88 2.22 21.83
CA VAL A 119 -3.12 1.57 23.11
C VAL A 119 -2.30 0.29 23.22
N GLN A 120 -1.67 0.11 24.38
CA GLN A 120 -1.04 -1.17 24.72
C GLN A 120 -2.11 -2.14 25.22
N LEU A 121 -2.12 -3.34 24.68
CA LEU A 121 -3.09 -4.36 25.04
C LEU A 121 -2.59 -5.18 26.24
N PRO A 122 -3.47 -5.63 27.15
CA PRO A 122 -3.09 -6.51 28.24
C PRO A 122 -2.45 -7.82 27.80
N SER A 123 -2.74 -8.28 26.58
CA SER A 123 -2.17 -9.47 25.96
C SER A 123 -0.73 -9.31 25.45
N GLY A 124 -0.13 -8.10 25.56
CA GLY A 124 1.25 -7.86 25.13
C GLY A 124 1.41 -7.42 23.68
N GLY A 125 0.40 -6.84 23.07
CA GLY A 125 0.49 -6.20 21.75
C GLY A 125 0.04 -4.75 21.82
N SER A 126 -0.03 -4.09 20.68
CA SER A 126 -0.61 -2.74 20.57
C SER A 126 -1.66 -2.69 19.47
N ALA A 127 -2.71 -1.90 19.71
CA ALA A 127 -3.64 -1.49 18.68
C ALA A 127 -3.49 0.00 18.43
N TYR A 128 -3.57 0.43 17.18
CA TYR A 128 -3.35 1.82 16.81
C TYR A 128 -4.14 2.23 15.58
N THR A 129 -4.41 3.53 15.49
CA THR A 129 -5.03 4.09 14.29
C THR A 129 -3.97 4.41 13.25
N PHE A 130 -4.31 4.18 11.99
CA PHE A 130 -3.43 4.42 10.87
C PHE A 130 -4.20 5.05 9.69
N CYS A 131 -3.51 5.93 8.96
CA CYS A 131 -4.06 6.54 7.74
C CYS A 131 -5.45 7.15 7.95
N MET A 132 -5.59 7.95 9.02
CA MET A 132 -6.81 8.71 9.27
C MET A 132 -7.03 9.70 8.12
N CYS A 133 -8.23 9.71 7.55
CA CYS A 133 -8.63 10.51 6.41
C CYS A 133 -9.74 11.47 6.83
N PRO A 134 -9.40 12.71 7.23
CA PRO A 134 -10.41 13.72 7.59
C PRO A 134 -11.20 14.15 6.35
N GLY A 135 -12.50 14.40 6.52
CA GLY A 135 -13.39 14.80 5.43
C GLY A 135 -13.29 13.87 4.23
N GLY A 136 -13.22 12.57 4.48
CA GLY A 136 -12.90 11.57 3.46
C GLY A 136 -13.89 10.41 3.44
N TYR A 137 -13.56 9.41 2.66
CA TYR A 137 -14.39 8.23 2.40
C TYR A 137 -13.56 6.96 2.29
N VAL A 138 -14.21 5.83 2.52
CA VAL A 138 -13.60 4.51 2.37
C VAL A 138 -13.68 4.07 0.90
N VAL A 139 -12.59 3.53 0.38
CA VAL A 139 -12.52 3.02 -1.00
C VAL A 139 -12.14 1.54 -1.00
N ALA A 140 -12.70 0.79 -1.93
CA ALA A 140 -12.28 -0.58 -2.22
C ALA A 140 -10.87 -0.56 -2.83
N ALA A 141 -10.00 -1.44 -2.34
CA ALA A 141 -8.59 -1.52 -2.73
C ALA A 141 -8.12 -2.97 -2.93
N ALA A 142 -9.05 -3.92 -3.06
CA ALA A 142 -8.71 -5.32 -3.31
C ALA A 142 -8.05 -5.47 -4.69
N SER A 143 -6.93 -6.18 -4.74
CA SER A 143 -6.19 -6.48 -5.96
C SER A 143 -6.48 -7.89 -6.49
N GLU A 144 -7.26 -8.69 -5.76
CA GLU A 144 -7.52 -10.09 -6.07
C GLU A 144 -9.03 -10.38 -6.06
N PRO A 145 -9.51 -11.25 -6.95
CA PRO A 145 -10.90 -11.70 -6.93
C PRO A 145 -11.27 -12.34 -5.59
N GLY A 146 -12.40 -11.93 -5.01
CA GLY A 146 -12.88 -12.44 -3.72
C GLY A 146 -12.18 -11.87 -2.48
N GLY A 147 -11.15 -11.05 -2.67
CA GLY A 147 -10.50 -10.32 -1.58
C GLY A 147 -11.27 -9.07 -1.16
N VAL A 148 -11.20 -8.73 0.12
CA VAL A 148 -11.73 -7.47 0.66
C VAL A 148 -10.60 -6.70 1.32
N VAL A 149 -10.13 -5.65 0.66
CA VAL A 149 -9.16 -4.69 1.19
C VAL A 149 -9.71 -3.29 1.01
N THR A 150 -9.54 -2.44 2.01
CA THR A 150 -10.02 -1.06 1.99
C THR A 150 -8.90 -0.07 2.22
N ASN A 151 -8.98 1.08 1.57
CA ASN A 151 -8.22 2.27 1.86
C ASN A 151 -9.13 3.44 2.25
N GLY A 152 -8.56 4.49 2.81
CA GLY A 152 -9.22 5.76 2.99
C GLY A 152 -8.68 6.79 2.01
N MET A 153 -9.54 7.70 1.59
CA MET A 153 -9.20 8.82 0.73
C MET A 153 -9.82 10.10 1.29
N SER A 154 -9.10 11.20 1.14
CA SER A 154 -9.67 12.54 1.31
C SER A 154 -9.34 13.36 0.09
N ASP A 155 -10.26 14.19 -0.34
CA ASP A 155 -9.93 15.22 -1.30
C ASP A 155 -9.02 16.28 -0.68
N HIS A 156 -8.40 17.09 -1.50
CA HIS A 156 -7.48 18.12 -1.02
C HIS A 156 -8.15 19.12 -0.05
N ALA A 157 -9.43 19.41 -0.25
CA ALA A 157 -10.21 20.30 0.60
C ALA A 157 -10.54 19.69 1.98
N ARG A 158 -10.58 18.35 2.09
CA ARG A 158 -10.97 17.61 3.29
C ARG A 158 -12.34 18.00 3.83
N ASP A 159 -13.28 18.28 2.94
CA ASP A 159 -14.61 18.82 3.22
C ASP A 159 -15.75 17.80 3.09
N GLY A 160 -15.42 16.51 3.01
CA GLY A 160 -16.40 15.44 3.03
C GLY A 160 -17.11 15.30 4.38
N GLU A 161 -18.29 14.73 4.35
CA GLU A 161 -19.17 14.56 5.52
C GLU A 161 -18.57 13.63 6.58
N ASN A 162 -17.83 12.61 6.12
CA ASN A 162 -17.27 11.58 6.99
C ASN A 162 -15.74 11.71 7.13
N ALA A 163 -15.26 11.07 8.16
CA ALA A 163 -13.86 10.72 8.38
C ALA A 163 -13.71 9.22 8.49
N ASN A 164 -12.54 8.69 8.24
CA ASN A 164 -12.26 7.28 8.46
C ASN A 164 -10.81 7.03 8.89
N ALA A 165 -10.56 5.91 9.56
CA ALA A 165 -9.23 5.46 9.94
C ALA A 165 -9.15 3.95 9.95
N ALA A 166 -7.99 3.39 9.67
CA ALA A 166 -7.73 2.00 9.99
C ALA A 166 -7.45 1.84 11.49
N LEU A 167 -7.99 0.79 12.10
CA LEU A 167 -7.63 0.30 13.42
C LEU A 167 -6.87 -1.00 13.23
N LEU A 168 -5.59 -0.99 13.56
CA LEU A 168 -4.64 -2.04 13.23
C LEU A 168 -4.03 -2.66 14.48
N VAL A 169 -3.68 -3.95 14.37
CA VAL A 169 -2.79 -4.66 15.29
C VAL A 169 -1.59 -5.17 14.50
N THR A 170 -0.44 -5.27 15.16
CA THR A 170 0.76 -5.84 14.56
C THR A 170 0.72 -7.36 14.66
N LEU A 171 0.99 -8.03 13.55
CA LEU A 171 1.23 -9.47 13.45
C LEU A 171 2.72 -9.71 13.26
N ASN A 172 3.26 -10.65 14.02
CA ASN A 172 4.65 -11.05 13.94
C ASN A 172 4.78 -12.37 13.16
N PRO A 173 5.98 -12.71 12.65
CA PRO A 173 6.18 -13.98 11.96
C PRO A 173 5.76 -15.24 12.75
N ALA A 174 5.75 -15.17 14.08
CA ALA A 174 5.27 -16.25 14.94
C ALA A 174 3.74 -16.44 14.88
N ASP A 175 3.01 -15.43 14.41
CA ASP A 175 1.55 -15.48 14.27
C ASP A 175 1.12 -16.02 12.89
N PHE A 176 2.06 -16.22 11.96
CA PHE A 176 1.77 -16.63 10.58
C PHE A 176 1.39 -18.10 10.49
N PRO A 177 0.60 -18.50 9.47
CA PRO A 177 0.14 -19.89 9.30
C PRO A 177 1.28 -20.90 9.16
N ASP A 178 2.40 -20.46 8.61
CA ASP A 178 3.62 -21.25 8.47
C ASP A 178 4.87 -20.37 8.63
N SER A 179 6.00 -21.02 8.87
CA SER A 179 7.31 -20.38 9.09
C SER A 179 8.11 -20.17 7.80
N SER A 180 7.51 -20.39 6.62
CA SER A 180 8.20 -20.14 5.35
C SER A 180 8.47 -18.66 5.15
N PRO A 181 9.45 -18.30 4.30
CA PRO A 181 9.66 -16.90 3.93
C PRO A 181 8.43 -16.20 3.34
N LEU A 182 7.49 -16.96 2.79
CA LEU A 182 6.23 -16.48 2.20
C LEU A 182 5.02 -16.64 3.13
N GLY A 183 5.19 -17.16 4.35
CA GLY A 183 4.10 -17.52 5.26
C GLY A 183 3.15 -16.38 5.60
N GLY A 184 3.64 -15.13 5.66
CA GLY A 184 2.79 -13.95 5.88
C GLY A 184 2.03 -13.47 4.64
N MET A 185 2.30 -14.04 3.47
CA MET A 185 1.73 -13.58 2.20
C MET A 185 0.27 -14.01 2.01
N TYR A 186 -0.16 -15.07 2.68
CA TYR A 186 -1.49 -15.66 2.58
C TYR A 186 -2.32 -15.50 3.86
N TRP A 187 -1.89 -14.65 4.76
CA TRP A 187 -2.59 -14.34 6.02
C TRP A 187 -3.83 -13.47 5.80
#